data_fe29f842840bf8d7755c9d4e389042f6
#
_entry.id   fe29f842840bf8d7755c9d4e389042f6
#
_cell.length_a   1.000
_cell.length_b   1.000
_cell.length_c   1.000
_cell.angle_alpha   90.00
_cell.angle_beta   90.00
_cell.angle_gamma   90.00
#
_symmetry.space_group_name_H-M   'P 1'
#
loop_
_entity.id
_entity.type
_entity.pdbx_description
1 polymer ?
#
loop_
_entity_poly.entity_id
_entity_poly.type
_entity_poly.pdbx_seq_one_letter_code
_entity_poly.pdbx_strand_id
1 'polypeptide(L)'
;DMIELGMPFSDPMADGPAIQAASLRAIKSGMTLKGSLELATQFREKYPDIPLILMGYYNPIYRYGVELFLKDAQAAGADGLIIVDLPPEEDVELCDPSQKSQMNFIRLITPTTLGDRLPFVLEKASGFIYYVSIAGITGTKSAQMESISNAVNRIQQVSDLPVVTGFGIRTAEQAALIASLGDGAIVGSAVVEIIAESDAQNLSAEETSRKVSDFTKSLADAISAHKHE
;
A
#
# COMPACT_ATOMS: atom_id res chain seq x y z
N ASP A 1 5.95 8.30 7.39
CA ASP A 1 6.15 7.10 8.21
C ASP A 1 6.63 5.93 7.35
N MET A 2 5.96 5.62 6.22
CA MET A 2 6.25 4.50 5.33
C MET A 2 5.87 4.86 3.90
N ILE A 3 6.52 4.27 2.92
CA ILE A 3 6.19 4.44 1.48
C ILE A 3 5.82 3.10 0.86
N GLU A 4 4.73 3.09 0.10
CA GLU A 4 4.36 2.02 -0.80
C GLU A 4 4.69 2.43 -2.24
N LEU A 5 5.69 1.78 -2.83
CA LEU A 5 6.10 2.03 -4.21
C LEU A 5 5.38 1.06 -5.15
N GLY A 6 4.51 1.59 -6.00
CA GLY A 6 3.80 0.82 -7.01
C GLY A 6 4.70 0.31 -8.12
N MET A 7 4.69 -1.00 -8.35
CA MET A 7 5.30 -1.64 -9.52
C MET A 7 4.27 -1.63 -10.66
N PRO A 8 4.49 -0.90 -11.77
CA PRO A 8 3.47 -0.73 -12.78
C PRO A 8 3.18 -2.02 -13.55
N PHE A 9 1.90 -2.24 -13.84
CA PHE A 9 1.42 -3.38 -14.60
C PHE A 9 0.35 -2.95 -15.61
N SER A 10 0.28 -3.62 -16.76
CA SER A 10 -0.66 -3.30 -17.85
C SER A 10 -2.10 -3.67 -17.53
N ASP A 11 -2.30 -4.67 -16.65
CA ASP A 11 -3.60 -5.27 -16.37
C ASP A 11 -3.95 -5.25 -14.85
N PRO A 12 -3.98 -4.06 -14.21
CA PRO A 12 -4.12 -3.90 -12.77
C PRO A 12 -5.60 -4.07 -12.33
N MET A 13 -6.13 -5.30 -12.42
CA MET A 13 -7.55 -5.60 -12.26
C MET A 13 -8.15 -5.32 -10.88
N ALA A 14 -7.32 -5.25 -9.84
CA ALA A 14 -7.77 -4.97 -8.48
C ALA A 14 -7.70 -3.48 -8.12
N ASP A 15 -7.10 -2.66 -8.98
CA ASP A 15 -6.89 -1.24 -8.70
C ASP A 15 -8.06 -0.37 -9.15
N GLY A 16 -8.26 0.74 -8.42
CA GLY A 16 -9.18 1.79 -8.81
C GLY A 16 -8.65 2.64 -9.98
N PRO A 17 -9.52 3.46 -10.61
CA PRO A 17 -9.18 4.23 -11.82
C PRO A 17 -7.94 5.11 -11.69
N ALA A 18 -7.72 5.75 -10.52
CA ALA A 18 -6.57 6.62 -10.28
C ALA A 18 -5.25 5.85 -10.35
N ILE A 19 -5.18 4.67 -9.73
CA ILE A 19 -3.99 3.82 -9.72
C ILE A 19 -3.78 3.17 -11.08
N GLN A 20 -4.84 2.71 -11.76
CA GLN A 20 -4.75 2.23 -13.14
C GLN A 20 -4.15 3.29 -14.07
N ALA A 21 -4.64 4.53 -13.99
CA ALA A 21 -4.13 5.64 -14.79
C ALA A 21 -2.67 5.96 -14.46
N ALA A 22 -2.27 5.90 -13.18
CA ALA A 22 -0.89 6.09 -12.75
C ALA A 22 0.04 5.00 -13.32
N SER A 23 -0.38 3.73 -13.24
CA SER A 23 0.35 2.60 -13.82
C SER A 23 0.56 2.76 -15.33
N LEU A 24 -0.49 3.15 -16.06
CA LEU A 24 -0.39 3.39 -17.52
C LEU A 24 0.53 4.57 -17.85
N ARG A 25 0.53 5.66 -17.07
CA ARG A 25 1.48 6.77 -17.27
C ARG A 25 2.93 6.30 -17.04
N ALA A 26 3.17 5.56 -15.98
CA ALA A 26 4.50 5.00 -15.68
C ALA A 26 5.00 4.11 -16.83
N ILE A 27 4.18 3.20 -17.33
CA ILE A 27 4.53 2.32 -18.47
C ILE A 27 4.81 3.15 -19.74
N LYS A 28 3.95 4.13 -20.04
CA LYS A 28 4.15 5.01 -21.20
C LYS A 28 5.43 5.84 -21.14
N SER A 29 5.88 6.20 -19.94
CA SER A 29 7.18 6.87 -19.73
C SER A 29 8.37 5.92 -19.69
N GLY A 30 8.16 4.62 -19.96
CA GLY A 30 9.23 3.61 -20.04
C GLY A 30 9.55 2.92 -18.71
N MET A 31 8.74 3.14 -17.66
CA MET A 31 8.95 2.46 -16.38
C MET A 31 8.68 0.95 -16.51
N THR A 32 9.52 0.17 -15.87
CA THR A 32 9.46 -1.30 -15.81
C THR A 32 9.62 -1.76 -14.37
N LEU A 33 9.41 -3.05 -14.10
CA LEU A 33 9.69 -3.64 -12.79
C LEU A 33 11.16 -3.39 -12.37
N LYS A 34 12.11 -3.56 -13.30
CA LYS A 34 13.53 -3.25 -13.04
C LYS A 34 13.73 -1.78 -12.70
N GLY A 35 13.10 -0.86 -13.45
CA GLY A 35 13.15 0.57 -13.15
C GLY A 35 12.56 0.91 -11.77
N SER A 36 11.52 0.19 -11.32
CA SER A 36 10.99 0.36 -9.96
C SER A 36 12.00 -0.07 -8.89
N LEU A 37 12.77 -1.14 -9.12
CA LEU A 37 13.85 -1.56 -8.21
C LEU A 37 15.01 -0.54 -8.20
N GLU A 38 15.37 0.01 -9.35
CA GLU A 38 16.38 1.09 -9.45
C GLU A 38 15.91 2.35 -8.67
N LEU A 39 14.63 2.70 -8.77
CA LEU A 39 14.05 3.80 -7.99
C LEU A 39 14.06 3.52 -6.48
N ALA A 40 13.75 2.28 -6.08
CA ALA A 40 13.85 1.83 -4.69
C ALA A 40 15.28 1.97 -4.15
N THR A 41 16.29 1.60 -4.94
CA THR A 41 17.71 1.78 -4.58
C THR A 41 18.05 3.25 -4.34
N GLN A 42 17.67 4.14 -5.27
CA GLN A 42 17.90 5.58 -5.13
C GLN A 42 17.18 6.17 -3.89
N PHE A 43 15.98 5.69 -3.60
CA PHE A 43 15.25 6.08 -2.41
C PHE A 43 15.99 5.63 -1.14
N ARG A 44 16.42 4.38 -1.07
CA ARG A 44 17.13 3.81 0.08
C ARG A 44 18.47 4.50 0.36
N GLU A 45 19.22 4.85 -0.67
CA GLU A 45 20.47 5.62 -0.52
C GLU A 45 20.24 6.96 0.17
N LYS A 46 19.11 7.61 -0.09
CA LYS A 46 18.77 8.92 0.47
C LYS A 46 18.06 8.83 1.83
N TYR A 47 17.26 7.78 2.02
CA TYR A 47 16.41 7.58 3.19
C TYR A 47 16.58 6.16 3.75
N PRO A 48 17.68 5.90 4.50
CA PRO A 48 18.04 4.55 4.91
C PRO A 48 17.04 3.91 5.89
N ASP A 49 16.34 4.72 6.69
CA ASP A 49 15.50 4.24 7.80
C ASP A 49 13.99 4.27 7.50
N ILE A 50 13.56 4.84 6.37
CA ILE A 50 12.13 4.88 6.03
C ILE A 50 11.70 3.55 5.43
N PRO A 51 10.71 2.85 6.01
CA PRO A 51 10.18 1.61 5.45
C PRO A 51 9.67 1.79 4.01
N LEU A 52 10.09 0.90 3.13
CA LEU A 52 9.73 0.88 1.71
C LEU A 52 9.10 -0.46 1.34
N ILE A 53 7.83 -0.42 0.97
CA ILE A 53 7.05 -1.58 0.55
C ILE A 53 6.86 -1.54 -0.97
N LEU A 54 7.16 -2.64 -1.65
CA LEU A 54 6.84 -2.79 -3.07
C LEU A 54 5.43 -3.35 -3.23
N MET A 55 4.57 -2.63 -3.94
CA MET A 55 3.18 -3.05 -4.17
C MET A 55 2.95 -3.33 -5.65
N GLY A 56 2.31 -4.46 -5.96
CA GLY A 56 2.00 -4.79 -7.36
C GLY A 56 1.29 -6.13 -7.53
N TYR A 57 1.52 -6.73 -8.69
CA TYR A 57 0.88 -7.95 -9.17
C TYR A 57 1.90 -9.07 -9.34
N TYR A 58 1.44 -10.31 -9.22
CA TYR A 58 2.33 -11.48 -9.30
C TYR A 58 2.92 -11.71 -10.69
N ASN A 59 2.15 -11.49 -11.76
CA ASN A 59 2.60 -11.78 -13.13
C ASN A 59 3.93 -11.10 -13.52
N PRO A 60 4.16 -9.79 -13.28
CA PRO A 60 5.47 -9.17 -13.54
C PRO A 60 6.61 -9.82 -12.76
N ILE A 61 6.38 -10.23 -11.51
CA ILE A 61 7.37 -10.90 -10.67
C ILE A 61 7.68 -12.29 -11.20
N TYR A 62 6.66 -13.05 -11.56
CA TYR A 62 6.80 -14.37 -12.18
C TYR A 62 7.63 -14.30 -13.46
N ARG A 63 7.37 -13.30 -14.31
CA ARG A 63 8.13 -13.04 -15.55
C ARG A 63 9.59 -12.63 -15.31
N TYR A 64 9.84 -11.91 -14.22
CA TYR A 64 11.20 -11.52 -13.80
C TYR A 64 11.97 -12.72 -13.25
N GLY A 65 11.27 -13.68 -12.68
CA GLY A 65 11.81 -14.81 -11.93
C GLY A 65 11.81 -14.52 -10.43
N VAL A 66 11.03 -15.29 -9.67
CA VAL A 66 10.75 -15.05 -8.25
C VAL A 66 12.03 -14.90 -7.40
N GLU A 67 12.96 -15.86 -7.52
CA GLU A 67 14.22 -15.83 -6.75
C GLU A 67 15.07 -14.61 -7.10
N LEU A 68 15.16 -14.28 -8.41
CA LEU A 68 15.92 -13.11 -8.87
C LEU A 68 15.26 -11.81 -8.37
N PHE A 69 13.93 -11.72 -8.46
CA PHE A 69 13.19 -10.57 -7.98
C PHE A 69 13.41 -10.33 -6.48
N LEU A 70 13.29 -11.38 -5.66
CA LEU A 70 13.49 -11.26 -4.21
C LEU A 70 14.91 -10.82 -3.86
N LYS A 71 15.92 -11.38 -4.54
CA LYS A 71 17.31 -10.97 -4.40
C LYS A 71 17.51 -9.49 -4.76
N ASP A 72 16.98 -9.07 -5.90
CA ASP A 72 17.16 -7.71 -6.39
C ASP A 72 16.34 -6.70 -5.59
N ALA A 73 15.12 -7.07 -5.13
CA ALA A 73 14.30 -6.24 -4.25
C ALA A 73 14.95 -6.04 -2.87
N GLN A 74 15.53 -7.09 -2.32
CA GLN A 74 16.30 -7.00 -1.06
C GLN A 74 17.54 -6.12 -1.23
N ALA A 75 18.29 -6.29 -2.32
CA ALA A 75 19.45 -5.46 -2.63
C ALA A 75 19.08 -3.99 -2.88
N ALA A 76 17.90 -3.73 -3.44
CA ALA A 76 17.32 -2.39 -3.60
C ALA A 76 16.85 -1.75 -2.28
N GLY A 77 16.83 -2.52 -1.18
CA GLY A 77 16.45 -2.04 0.15
C GLY A 77 14.94 -2.02 0.39
N ALA A 78 14.16 -2.85 -0.32
CA ALA A 78 12.75 -3.05 0.02
C ALA A 78 12.61 -3.84 1.34
N ASP A 79 11.65 -3.43 2.18
CA ASP A 79 11.38 -4.05 3.49
C ASP A 79 10.23 -5.06 3.43
N GLY A 80 9.41 -5.01 2.39
CA GLY A 80 8.27 -5.92 2.25
C GLY A 80 7.53 -5.79 0.92
N LEU A 81 6.57 -6.69 0.75
CA LEU A 81 5.78 -6.85 -0.46
C LEU A 81 4.28 -6.80 -0.15
N ILE A 82 3.51 -6.13 -1.02
CA ILE A 82 2.05 -6.26 -1.13
C ILE A 82 1.77 -6.78 -2.54
N ILE A 83 1.29 -8.02 -2.64
CA ILE A 83 0.94 -8.63 -3.93
C ILE A 83 -0.56 -8.87 -3.96
N VAL A 84 -1.26 -8.07 -4.76
CA VAL A 84 -2.72 -7.91 -4.66
C VAL A 84 -3.51 -9.10 -5.20
N ASP A 85 -2.92 -9.90 -6.06
CA ASP A 85 -3.55 -11.02 -6.77
C ASP A 85 -2.99 -12.41 -6.40
N LEU A 86 -2.14 -12.50 -5.37
CA LEU A 86 -1.62 -13.79 -4.89
C LEU A 86 -2.34 -14.21 -3.60
N PRO A 87 -3.27 -15.16 -3.67
CA PRO A 87 -4.00 -15.66 -2.51
C PRO A 87 -3.11 -16.61 -1.66
N PRO A 88 -3.44 -16.84 -0.37
CA PRO A 88 -2.64 -17.69 0.51
C PRO A 88 -2.53 -19.15 0.04
N GLU A 89 -3.47 -19.63 -0.77
CA GLU A 89 -3.40 -20.94 -1.40
C GLU A 89 -2.18 -21.12 -2.32
N GLU A 90 -1.66 -20.02 -2.85
CA GLU A 90 -0.51 -19.98 -3.77
C GLU A 90 0.75 -19.41 -3.07
N ASP A 91 0.82 -19.46 -1.75
CA ASP A 91 1.95 -18.92 -0.98
C ASP A 91 3.31 -19.53 -1.35
N VAL A 92 3.31 -20.77 -1.77
CA VAL A 92 4.51 -21.47 -2.26
C VAL A 92 5.21 -20.74 -3.42
N GLU A 93 4.45 -19.97 -4.19
CA GLU A 93 4.98 -19.27 -5.37
C GLU A 93 5.84 -18.06 -5.00
N LEU A 94 5.48 -17.30 -3.94
CA LEU A 94 6.21 -16.08 -3.59
C LEU A 94 6.27 -15.81 -2.08
N CYS A 95 5.20 -16.04 -1.30
CA CYS A 95 5.21 -15.74 0.13
C CYS A 95 6.25 -16.57 0.87
N ASP A 96 6.28 -17.89 0.66
CA ASP A 96 7.28 -18.78 1.28
C ASP A 96 8.72 -18.44 0.89
N PRO A 97 9.04 -18.15 -0.40
CA PRO A 97 10.34 -17.63 -0.77
C PRO A 97 10.68 -16.28 -0.14
N SER A 98 9.71 -15.35 -0.02
CA SER A 98 9.95 -14.02 0.56
C SER A 98 10.32 -14.10 2.04
N GLN A 99 9.67 -14.98 2.80
CA GLN A 99 10.00 -15.22 4.21
C GLN A 99 11.42 -15.76 4.38
N LYS A 100 11.86 -16.67 3.51
CA LYS A 100 13.24 -17.17 3.50
C LYS A 100 14.26 -16.07 3.23
N SER A 101 13.88 -15.06 2.47
CA SER A 101 14.67 -13.87 2.18
C SER A 101 14.49 -12.76 3.23
N GLN A 102 13.82 -13.03 4.35
CA GLN A 102 13.54 -12.06 5.43
C GLN A 102 12.78 -10.80 4.95
N MET A 103 12.02 -10.92 3.88
CA MET A 103 11.18 -9.86 3.36
C MET A 103 9.75 -10.01 3.90
N ASN A 104 9.18 -8.95 4.44
CA ASN A 104 7.81 -8.99 4.94
C ASN A 104 6.80 -9.22 3.80
N PHE A 105 5.76 -9.98 4.10
CA PHE A 105 4.65 -10.20 3.18
C PHE A 105 3.36 -9.69 3.80
N ILE A 106 2.95 -8.51 3.35
CA ILE A 106 1.79 -7.79 3.87
C ILE A 106 0.53 -8.36 3.22
N ARG A 107 -0.45 -8.74 4.04
CA ARG A 107 -1.72 -9.28 3.56
C ARG A 107 -2.81 -8.23 3.48
N LEU A 108 -3.57 -8.30 2.39
CA LEU A 108 -4.77 -7.50 2.19
C LEU A 108 -5.98 -8.22 2.79
N ILE A 109 -6.69 -7.54 3.67
CA ILE A 109 -7.95 -7.99 4.25
C ILE A 109 -9.07 -7.10 3.76
N THR A 110 -10.17 -7.71 3.35
CA THR A 110 -11.36 -7.02 2.84
C THR A 110 -12.57 -7.26 3.75
N PRO A 111 -13.67 -6.52 3.61
CA PRO A 111 -14.90 -6.76 4.37
C PRO A 111 -15.47 -8.19 4.19
N THR A 112 -15.14 -8.85 3.09
CA THR A 112 -15.57 -10.22 2.79
C THR A 112 -14.65 -11.31 3.35
N THR A 113 -13.50 -10.95 3.92
CA THR A 113 -12.60 -11.90 4.59
C THR A 113 -13.13 -12.21 6.00
N LEU A 114 -13.96 -13.24 6.11
CA LEU A 114 -14.70 -13.59 7.32
C LEU A 114 -14.45 -15.04 7.76
N GLY A 115 -14.89 -15.39 9.00
CA GLY A 115 -14.81 -16.74 9.55
C GLY A 115 -13.41 -17.34 9.47
N ASP A 116 -13.32 -18.59 9.08
CA ASP A 116 -12.05 -19.34 8.98
C ASP A 116 -11.10 -18.80 7.90
N ARG A 117 -11.61 -17.98 6.98
CA ARG A 117 -10.78 -17.32 5.95
C ARG A 117 -9.82 -16.32 6.56
N LEU A 118 -10.22 -15.58 7.60
CA LEU A 118 -9.38 -14.54 8.20
C LEU A 118 -8.10 -15.11 8.82
N PRO A 119 -8.13 -16.06 9.76
CA PRO A 119 -6.90 -16.64 10.30
C PRO A 119 -6.05 -17.32 9.22
N PHE A 120 -6.65 -17.97 8.24
CA PHE A 120 -5.91 -18.59 7.14
C PHE A 120 -5.14 -17.57 6.29
N VAL A 121 -5.76 -16.43 5.93
CA VAL A 121 -5.06 -15.36 5.19
C VAL A 121 -3.92 -14.77 6.02
N LEU A 122 -4.08 -14.68 7.35
CA LEU A 122 -3.11 -14.04 8.24
C LEU A 122 -2.00 -14.98 8.70
N GLU A 123 -2.09 -16.29 8.48
CA GLU A 123 -1.14 -17.29 8.99
C GLU A 123 0.32 -16.96 8.68
N LYS A 124 0.60 -16.44 7.48
CA LYS A 124 1.93 -16.06 7.02
C LYS A 124 2.11 -14.55 6.82
N ALA A 125 1.19 -13.74 7.35
CA ALA A 125 1.34 -12.29 7.29
C ALA A 125 2.52 -11.81 8.14
N SER A 126 3.21 -10.78 7.67
CA SER A 126 4.29 -10.14 8.42
C SER A 126 4.37 -8.65 8.11
N GLY A 127 5.04 -7.89 8.98
CA GLY A 127 5.12 -6.43 8.89
C GLY A 127 3.87 -5.78 9.45
N PHE A 128 2.82 -5.69 8.67
CA PHE A 128 1.51 -5.16 9.06
C PHE A 128 0.38 -5.81 8.24
N ILE A 129 -0.86 -5.54 8.61
CA ILE A 129 -2.06 -5.97 7.89
C ILE A 129 -2.69 -4.75 7.22
N TYR A 130 -2.97 -4.85 5.93
CA TYR A 130 -3.64 -3.82 5.17
C TYR A 130 -5.14 -4.14 5.06
N TYR A 131 -5.97 -3.44 5.83
CA TYR A 131 -7.42 -3.52 5.69
C TYR A 131 -7.89 -2.60 4.56
N VAL A 132 -8.38 -3.19 3.47
CA VAL A 132 -8.93 -2.47 2.31
C VAL A 132 -10.43 -2.30 2.53
N SER A 133 -10.85 -1.13 3.01
CA SER A 133 -12.26 -0.79 3.09
C SER A 133 -12.75 -0.31 1.72
N ILE A 134 -13.87 -0.86 1.24
CA ILE A 134 -14.45 -0.46 -0.04
C ILE A 134 -15.19 0.87 0.15
N ALA A 135 -14.65 1.95 -0.41
CA ALA A 135 -15.38 3.22 -0.52
C ALA A 135 -16.59 3.01 -1.44
N GLY A 136 -17.80 3.12 -0.92
CA GLY A 136 -19.02 2.97 -1.72
C GLY A 136 -20.07 2.02 -1.15
N ILE A 137 -19.89 1.52 0.08
CA ILE A 137 -20.99 0.86 0.79
C ILE A 137 -22.05 1.93 1.06
N THR A 138 -23.27 1.71 0.60
CA THR A 138 -24.44 2.57 0.85
C THR A 138 -24.67 2.68 2.36
N GLY A 139 -24.40 3.86 2.92
CA GLY A 139 -24.58 4.11 4.36
C GLY A 139 -24.12 5.49 4.78
N THR A 140 -24.51 5.91 5.98
CA THR A 140 -24.02 7.16 6.56
C THR A 140 -22.53 7.07 6.89
N LYS A 141 -21.85 8.22 7.01
CA LYS A 141 -20.43 8.27 7.42
C LYS A 141 -20.20 7.53 8.74
N SER A 142 -21.15 7.63 9.69
CA SER A 142 -21.09 6.93 10.97
C SER A 142 -21.12 5.40 10.80
N ALA A 143 -22.01 4.87 9.97
CA ALA A 143 -22.10 3.42 9.74
C ALA A 143 -20.84 2.85 9.04
N GLN A 144 -20.19 3.66 8.20
CA GLN A 144 -18.91 3.27 7.59
C GLN A 144 -17.79 3.18 8.63
N MET A 145 -17.70 4.15 9.54
CA MET A 145 -16.67 4.15 10.60
C MET A 145 -16.88 2.97 11.57
N GLU A 146 -18.12 2.69 11.95
CA GLU A 146 -18.46 1.52 12.78
C GLU A 146 -18.06 0.21 12.09
N SER A 147 -18.31 0.09 10.78
CA SER A 147 -17.90 -1.09 10.00
C SER A 147 -16.39 -1.29 9.98
N ILE A 148 -15.60 -0.21 9.83
CA ILE A 148 -14.14 -0.26 9.87
C ILE A 148 -13.66 -0.66 11.26
N SER A 149 -14.18 -0.02 12.31
CA SER A 149 -13.82 -0.34 13.69
C SER A 149 -14.09 -1.82 14.02
N ASN A 150 -15.25 -2.33 13.63
CA ASN A 150 -15.60 -3.74 13.83
C ASN A 150 -14.65 -4.68 13.07
N ALA A 151 -14.23 -4.30 11.86
CA ALA A 151 -13.27 -5.08 11.08
C ALA A 151 -11.88 -5.08 11.71
N VAL A 152 -11.37 -3.92 12.12
CA VAL A 152 -10.08 -3.80 12.81
C VAL A 152 -10.08 -4.61 14.11
N ASN A 153 -11.10 -4.47 14.96
CA ASN A 153 -11.24 -5.25 16.19
C ASN A 153 -11.23 -6.77 15.92
N ARG A 154 -11.91 -7.22 14.87
CA ARG A 154 -11.92 -8.63 14.48
C ARG A 154 -10.54 -9.12 14.04
N ILE A 155 -9.78 -8.32 13.30
CA ILE A 155 -8.42 -8.66 12.86
C ILE A 155 -7.51 -8.75 14.09
N GLN A 156 -7.57 -7.79 15.01
CA GLN A 156 -6.77 -7.74 16.24
C GLN A 156 -7.06 -8.88 17.22
N GLN A 157 -8.20 -9.57 17.09
CA GLN A 157 -8.51 -10.79 17.87
C GLN A 157 -7.72 -12.02 17.40
N VAL A 158 -7.17 -12.00 16.19
CA VAL A 158 -6.46 -13.14 15.56
C VAL A 158 -5.02 -12.84 15.17
N SER A 159 -4.56 -11.58 15.32
CA SER A 159 -3.19 -11.18 15.00
C SER A 159 -2.74 -9.99 15.83
N ASP A 160 -1.47 -10.02 16.28
CA ASP A 160 -0.82 -8.90 16.97
C ASP A 160 -0.13 -7.92 16.02
N LEU A 161 -0.20 -8.14 14.71
CA LEU A 161 0.37 -7.23 13.71
C LEU A 161 -0.41 -5.91 13.67
N PRO A 162 0.26 -4.77 13.47
CA PRO A 162 -0.40 -3.49 13.25
C PRO A 162 -1.40 -3.57 12.09
N VAL A 163 -2.57 -2.93 12.27
CA VAL A 163 -3.61 -2.87 11.23
C VAL A 163 -3.72 -1.45 10.70
N VAL A 164 -3.41 -1.29 9.41
CA VAL A 164 -3.55 -0.01 8.71
C VAL A 164 -4.70 -0.06 7.71
N THR A 165 -5.44 1.04 7.57
CA THR A 165 -6.68 1.06 6.79
C THR A 165 -6.57 1.97 5.57
N GLY A 166 -6.90 1.43 4.39
CA GLY A 166 -7.14 2.17 3.17
C GLY A 166 -8.63 2.43 2.94
N PHE A 167 -9.01 3.70 2.75
CA PHE A 167 -10.43 4.11 2.64
C PHE A 167 -10.70 5.19 1.58
N GLY A 168 -9.83 5.36 0.59
CA GLY A 168 -10.00 6.48 -0.37
C GLY A 168 -9.92 7.85 0.30
N ILE A 169 -9.03 8.01 1.25
CA ILE A 169 -8.79 9.22 2.05
C ILE A 169 -8.33 10.35 1.15
N ARG A 170 -8.95 11.54 1.32
CA ARG A 170 -8.67 12.75 0.54
C ARG A 170 -8.39 13.98 1.38
N THR A 171 -8.72 13.97 2.67
CA THR A 171 -8.54 15.12 3.56
C THR A 171 -7.83 14.73 4.86
N ALA A 172 -7.26 15.73 5.53
CA ALA A 172 -6.57 15.58 6.79
C ALA A 172 -7.49 15.01 7.89
N GLU A 173 -8.73 15.49 7.96
CA GLU A 173 -9.73 15.02 8.92
C GLU A 173 -10.12 13.56 8.68
N GLN A 174 -10.21 13.13 7.42
CA GLN A 174 -10.47 11.73 7.08
C GLN A 174 -9.28 10.86 7.51
N ALA A 175 -8.04 11.32 7.26
CA ALA A 175 -6.85 10.59 7.66
C ALA A 175 -6.78 10.40 9.17
N ALA A 176 -7.00 11.46 9.94
CA ALA A 176 -7.02 11.41 11.40
C ALA A 176 -8.09 10.45 11.93
N LEU A 177 -9.31 10.54 11.40
CA LEU A 177 -10.42 9.69 11.80
C LEU A 177 -10.14 8.21 11.48
N ILE A 178 -9.65 7.89 10.28
CA ILE A 178 -9.34 6.50 9.91
C ILE A 178 -8.17 5.95 10.72
N ALA A 179 -7.13 6.75 10.93
CA ALA A 179 -5.99 6.33 11.74
C ALA A 179 -6.35 6.08 13.21
N SER A 180 -7.40 6.73 13.74
CA SER A 180 -7.87 6.49 15.11
C SER A 180 -8.63 5.17 15.30
N LEU A 181 -9.03 4.52 14.22
CA LEU A 181 -9.72 3.23 14.26
C LEU A 181 -8.77 2.01 14.21
N GLY A 182 -7.48 2.24 14.01
CA GLY A 182 -6.44 1.23 13.94
C GLY A 182 -5.07 1.82 14.23
N ASP A 183 -4.03 1.28 13.61
CA ASP A 183 -2.65 1.72 13.85
C ASP A 183 -2.19 2.78 12.84
N GLY A 184 -2.93 2.97 11.75
CA GLY A 184 -2.60 3.97 10.74
C GLY A 184 -3.57 4.03 9.57
N ALA A 185 -3.30 4.96 8.65
CA ALA A 185 -4.09 5.19 7.45
C ALA A 185 -3.20 5.15 6.20
N ILE A 186 -3.72 4.57 5.11
CA ILE A 186 -3.03 4.48 3.82
C ILE A 186 -3.72 5.40 2.83
N VAL A 187 -2.91 6.22 2.13
CA VAL A 187 -3.38 7.22 1.17
C VAL A 187 -2.65 7.03 -0.16
N GLY A 188 -3.33 6.48 -1.15
CA GLY A 188 -2.76 6.23 -2.48
C GLY A 188 -3.36 7.16 -3.53
N SER A 189 -4.65 7.00 -3.83
CA SER A 189 -5.32 7.68 -4.96
C SER A 189 -5.15 9.20 -4.94
N ALA A 190 -5.30 9.85 -3.78
CA ALA A 190 -5.13 11.30 -3.67
C ALA A 190 -3.70 11.76 -4.02
N VAL A 191 -2.68 10.99 -3.63
CA VAL A 191 -1.28 11.30 -3.97
C VAL A 191 -1.04 11.19 -5.47
N VAL A 192 -1.47 10.10 -6.11
CA VAL A 192 -1.26 9.92 -7.56
C VAL A 192 -2.11 10.87 -8.40
N GLU A 193 -3.24 11.34 -7.88
CA GLU A 193 -4.05 12.38 -8.52
C GLU A 193 -3.34 13.74 -8.50
N ILE A 194 -2.72 14.14 -7.38
CA ILE A 194 -1.89 15.36 -7.30
C ILE A 194 -0.77 15.32 -8.34
N ILE A 195 -0.11 14.15 -8.50
CA ILE A 195 0.93 13.96 -9.51
C ILE A 195 0.33 14.10 -10.94
N ALA A 196 -0.83 13.49 -11.19
CA ALA A 196 -1.51 13.56 -12.48
C ALA A 196 -1.92 14.98 -12.85
N GLU A 197 -2.47 15.73 -11.90
CA GLU A 197 -2.86 17.13 -12.08
C GLU A 197 -1.66 18.04 -12.32
N SER A 198 -0.55 17.77 -11.63
CA SER A 198 0.70 18.50 -11.80
C SER A 198 1.29 18.27 -13.20
N ASP A 199 1.29 17.02 -13.67
CA ASP A 199 1.72 16.65 -15.01
C ASP A 199 0.85 17.33 -16.09
N ALA A 200 -0.48 17.31 -15.94
CA ALA A 200 -1.41 17.99 -16.84
C ALA A 200 -1.22 19.52 -16.89
N GLN A 201 -0.72 20.11 -15.82
CA GLN A 201 -0.37 21.53 -15.73
C GLN A 201 1.06 21.83 -16.18
N ASN A 202 1.83 20.82 -16.61
CA ASN A 202 3.25 20.91 -16.96
C ASN A 202 4.13 21.51 -15.85
N LEU A 203 3.82 21.18 -14.58
CA LEU A 203 4.63 21.59 -13.46
C LEU A 203 5.97 20.84 -13.43
N SER A 204 6.99 21.48 -12.89
CA SER A 204 8.29 20.85 -12.68
C SER A 204 8.19 19.71 -11.65
N ALA A 205 9.16 18.79 -11.68
CA ALA A 205 9.28 17.73 -10.67
C ALA A 205 9.39 18.28 -9.24
N GLU A 206 10.07 19.43 -9.07
CA GLU A 206 10.20 20.08 -7.78
C GLU A 206 8.87 20.64 -7.26
N GLU A 207 8.10 21.30 -8.13
CA GLU A 207 6.77 21.83 -7.78
C GLU A 207 5.79 20.69 -7.46
N THR A 208 5.82 19.61 -8.22
CA THR A 208 5.01 18.40 -7.99
C THR A 208 5.39 17.77 -6.63
N SER A 209 6.67 17.58 -6.37
CA SER A 209 7.18 17.04 -5.10
C SER A 209 6.75 17.88 -3.91
N ARG A 210 6.81 19.21 -4.02
CA ARG A 210 6.35 20.11 -2.97
C ARG A 210 4.86 19.95 -2.69
N LYS A 211 4.01 19.91 -3.72
CA LYS A 211 2.56 19.69 -3.55
C LYS A 211 2.25 18.36 -2.83
N VAL A 212 2.93 17.28 -3.23
CA VAL A 212 2.79 15.98 -2.56
C VAL A 212 3.27 16.03 -1.12
N SER A 213 4.42 16.66 -0.86
CA SER A 213 4.95 16.85 0.49
C SER A 213 4.01 17.67 1.39
N ASP A 214 3.49 18.80 0.89
CA ASP A 214 2.57 19.65 1.64
C ASP A 214 1.28 18.89 1.99
N PHE A 215 0.75 18.13 1.02
CA PHE A 215 -0.42 17.29 1.24
C PHE A 215 -0.14 16.20 2.28
N THR A 216 0.90 15.40 2.11
CA THR A 216 1.23 14.32 3.05
C THR A 216 1.56 14.85 4.44
N LYS A 217 2.21 16.02 4.55
CA LYS A 217 2.44 16.69 5.82
C LYS A 217 1.12 17.07 6.50
N SER A 218 0.16 17.61 5.76
CA SER A 218 -1.16 17.96 6.34
C SER A 218 -1.89 16.75 6.93
N LEU A 219 -1.76 15.57 6.28
CA LEU A 219 -2.32 14.32 6.78
C LEU A 219 -1.62 13.89 8.08
N ALA A 220 -0.29 13.89 8.09
CA ALA A 220 0.52 13.48 9.23
C ALA A 220 0.29 14.39 10.45
N ASP A 221 0.23 15.70 10.24
CA ASP A 221 -0.04 16.69 11.30
C ASP A 221 -1.42 16.44 11.94
N ALA A 222 -2.45 16.15 11.13
CA ALA A 222 -3.80 15.88 11.64
C ALA A 222 -3.89 14.55 12.41
N ILE A 223 -3.22 13.49 11.93
CA ILE A 223 -3.14 12.20 12.63
C ILE A 223 -2.45 12.37 13.98
N SER A 224 -1.35 13.12 14.00
CA SER A 224 -0.58 13.37 15.23
C SER A 224 -1.37 14.19 16.26
N ALA A 225 -2.10 15.21 15.82
CA ALA A 225 -2.95 16.03 16.69
C ALA A 225 -4.06 15.19 17.33
N HIS A 226 -4.69 14.30 16.57
CA HIS A 226 -5.81 13.45 17.06
C HIS A 226 -5.37 12.36 18.06
N LYS A 227 -4.10 11.93 18.03
CA LYS A 227 -3.57 10.96 19.02
C LYS A 227 -3.33 11.57 20.41
N HIS A 228 -3.36 12.88 20.54
CA HIS A 228 -3.09 13.62 21.78
C HIS A 228 -4.37 14.18 22.44
N GLU A 229 -5.54 13.98 21.83
CA GLU A 229 -6.87 14.27 22.41
C GLU A 229 -7.46 13.01 23.08
#